data_9c29f88a6e7ac951f100e4cf1602ba5e
#
_entry.id   9c29f88a6e7ac951f100e4cf1602ba5e
#
_cell.length_a   1.000
_cell.length_b   1.000
_cell.length_c   1.000
_cell.angle_alpha   90.00
_cell.angle_beta   90.00
_cell.angle_gamma   90.00
#
_symmetry.space_group_name_H-M   'P 1'
#
loop_
_entity.id
_entity.type
_entity.pdbx_description
1 polymer ?
#
loop_
_entity_poly.entity_id
_entity_poly.type
_entity_poly.pdbx_seq_one_letter_code
_entity_poly.pdbx_strand_id
1 'polypeptide(L)'
;SYYRIAKKDKMNALCRLIDFHQPNRSLIFCNTKKMVDEMTQELKGRGYEAEGLHGDLSQFQRDTVMNLFRSGRCAILIATDVAARGIDVSGVDAVFNYDVPEDIEYYVHRIGRTGRAGREGKSMTLVSGREVFKIRDIERICHTKIEEKKLPTGKDIVKVKFRHSVDSALEAAKDQNLEGLKNRIESVCDEMGISELDLAAALLYQSMGEEPEEIEEERFYYDRNRRQDNSRREGKGGYGRESRYRGKESRYRDQKGRSRAREDQGDRGHY
;
A
#
# COMPACT_ATOMS: atom_id res chain seq x y z
N SER A 1 8.13 1.78 -9.28
CA SER A 1 7.20 1.02 -10.15
C SER A 1 5.79 1.01 -9.58
N TYR A 2 4.79 0.73 -10.44
CA TYR A 2 3.42 0.51 -10.01
C TYR A 2 2.84 -0.77 -10.63
N TYR A 3 1.81 -1.33 -9.98
CA TYR A 3 1.13 -2.56 -10.36
C TYR A 3 -0.37 -2.32 -10.43
N ARG A 4 -1.01 -2.69 -11.54
CA ARG A 4 -2.48 -2.59 -11.68
C ARG A 4 -3.14 -3.84 -11.13
N ILE A 5 -3.94 -3.64 -10.08
CA ILE A 5 -4.54 -4.73 -9.32
C ILE A 5 -6.01 -4.42 -9.09
N ALA A 6 -6.87 -5.43 -9.21
CA ALA A 6 -8.26 -5.30 -8.77
C ALA A 6 -8.30 -5.02 -7.26
N LYS A 7 -9.21 -4.15 -6.82
CA LYS A 7 -9.28 -3.73 -5.40
C LYS A 7 -9.38 -4.93 -4.44
N LYS A 8 -10.13 -5.97 -4.83
CA LYS A 8 -10.30 -7.20 -4.04
C LYS A 8 -9.01 -8.00 -3.87
N ASP A 9 -8.07 -7.87 -4.80
CA ASP A 9 -6.84 -8.67 -4.85
C ASP A 9 -5.61 -7.92 -4.31
N LYS A 10 -5.76 -6.63 -3.90
CA LYS A 10 -4.64 -5.81 -3.42
C LYS A 10 -3.85 -6.45 -2.29
N MET A 11 -4.52 -7.11 -1.33
CA MET A 11 -3.84 -7.76 -0.20
C MET A 11 -3.00 -8.97 -0.67
N ASN A 12 -3.56 -9.82 -1.50
CA ASN A 12 -2.84 -10.96 -2.06
C ASN A 12 -1.67 -10.51 -2.95
N ALA A 13 -1.86 -9.42 -3.72
CA ALA A 13 -0.79 -8.81 -4.52
C ALA A 13 0.33 -8.24 -3.65
N LEU A 14 0.00 -7.59 -2.53
CA LEU A 14 0.98 -7.09 -1.57
C LEU A 14 1.82 -8.23 -0.99
N CYS A 15 1.17 -9.30 -0.48
CA CYS A 15 1.87 -10.47 0.05
C CYS A 15 2.79 -11.09 -1.01
N ARG A 16 2.31 -11.20 -2.26
CA ARG A 16 3.09 -11.71 -3.38
C ARG A 16 4.34 -10.87 -3.67
N LEU A 17 4.23 -9.55 -3.61
CA LEU A 17 5.37 -8.65 -3.78
C LEU A 17 6.35 -8.71 -2.62
N ILE A 18 5.86 -8.86 -1.38
CA ILE A 18 6.71 -9.07 -0.19
C ILE A 18 7.48 -10.39 -0.34
N ASP A 19 6.80 -11.47 -0.67
CA ASP A 19 7.40 -12.80 -0.85
C ASP A 19 8.40 -12.86 -2.00
N PHE A 20 8.15 -12.12 -3.09
CA PHE A 20 9.05 -12.06 -4.23
C PHE A 20 10.30 -11.21 -3.97
N HIS A 21 10.14 -10.06 -3.31
CA HIS A 21 11.25 -9.16 -3.08
C HIS A 21 12.02 -9.43 -1.79
N GLN A 22 11.41 -10.12 -0.84
CA GLN A 22 11.97 -10.52 0.47
C GLN A 22 12.79 -9.40 1.15
N PRO A 23 12.19 -8.21 1.34
CA PRO A 23 12.91 -7.12 1.98
C PRO A 23 13.15 -7.44 3.47
N ASN A 24 14.37 -7.20 3.96
CA ASN A 24 14.66 -7.35 5.40
C ASN A 24 13.83 -6.35 6.22
N ARG A 25 13.66 -5.13 5.71
CA ARG A 25 12.81 -4.10 6.31
C ARG A 25 11.98 -3.40 5.26
N SER A 26 10.69 -3.28 5.52
CA SER A 26 9.77 -2.60 4.61
C SER A 26 8.80 -1.68 5.35
N LEU A 27 8.31 -0.68 4.62
CA LEU A 27 7.31 0.26 5.08
C LEU A 27 6.11 0.21 4.13
N ILE A 28 4.92 -0.05 4.68
CA ILE A 28 3.67 -0.08 3.92
C ILE A 28 2.85 1.15 4.28
N PHE A 29 2.41 1.91 3.28
CA PHE A 29 1.57 3.08 3.47
C PHE A 29 0.11 2.80 3.14
N CYS A 30 -0.77 3.14 4.09
CA CYS A 30 -2.22 3.14 3.96
C CYS A 30 -2.77 4.55 4.20
N ASN A 31 -3.88 4.89 3.54
CA ASN A 31 -4.48 6.22 3.69
C ASN A 31 -5.29 6.38 4.98
N THR A 32 -5.72 5.28 5.62
CA THR A 32 -6.56 5.33 6.82
C THR A 32 -6.00 4.48 7.96
N LYS A 33 -6.23 4.91 9.23
CA LYS A 33 -5.87 4.16 10.42
C LYS A 33 -6.57 2.79 10.50
N LYS A 34 -7.83 2.73 10.11
CA LYS A 34 -8.59 1.48 10.07
C LYS A 34 -7.94 0.45 9.14
N MET A 35 -7.47 0.89 7.95
CA MET A 35 -6.75 0.00 7.03
C MET A 35 -5.40 -0.46 7.61
N VAL A 36 -4.72 0.39 8.39
CA VAL A 36 -3.48 0.00 9.10
C VAL A 36 -3.77 -1.14 10.07
N ASP A 37 -4.84 -1.04 10.88
CA ASP A 37 -5.22 -2.07 11.84
C ASP A 37 -5.62 -3.38 11.15
N GLU A 38 -6.52 -3.31 10.17
CA GLU A 38 -7.00 -4.47 9.41
C GLU A 38 -5.83 -5.20 8.72
N MET A 39 -4.95 -4.45 8.06
CA MET A 39 -3.78 -5.00 7.38
C MET A 39 -2.78 -5.61 8.35
N THR A 40 -2.56 -4.99 9.50
CA THR A 40 -1.66 -5.51 10.53
C THR A 40 -2.15 -6.87 11.03
N GLN A 41 -3.44 -7.00 11.32
CA GLN A 41 -4.04 -8.26 11.75
C GLN A 41 -3.96 -9.34 10.67
N GLU A 42 -4.27 -8.96 9.42
CA GLU A 42 -4.25 -9.91 8.32
C GLU A 42 -2.83 -10.41 7.99
N LEU A 43 -1.83 -9.51 7.96
CA LEU A 43 -0.44 -9.91 7.73
C LEU A 43 0.10 -10.78 8.87
N LYS A 44 -0.21 -10.46 10.14
CA LYS A 44 0.13 -11.32 11.28
C LYS A 44 -0.55 -12.70 11.18
N GLY A 45 -1.81 -12.74 10.80
CA GLY A 45 -2.54 -13.99 10.57
C GLY A 45 -1.94 -14.87 9.47
N ARG A 46 -1.26 -14.25 8.52
CA ARG A 46 -0.51 -14.92 7.43
C ARG A 46 0.94 -15.27 7.80
N GLY A 47 1.37 -14.97 9.02
CA GLY A 47 2.71 -15.29 9.53
C GLY A 47 3.78 -14.24 9.26
N TYR A 48 3.42 -13.03 8.81
CA TYR A 48 4.39 -11.94 8.66
C TYR A 48 4.61 -11.21 9.99
N GLU A 49 5.86 -10.83 10.24
CA GLU A 49 6.23 -9.99 11.38
C GLU A 49 5.92 -8.51 11.07
N ALA A 50 4.68 -8.12 11.28
CA ALA A 50 4.15 -6.81 10.91
C ALA A 50 3.62 -6.05 12.14
N GLU A 51 3.84 -4.73 12.19
CA GLU A 51 3.30 -3.83 13.22
C GLU A 51 2.68 -2.59 12.59
N GLY A 52 1.55 -2.13 13.18
CA GLY A 52 0.82 -0.95 12.74
C GLY A 52 1.22 0.32 13.48
N LEU A 53 1.25 1.46 12.77
CA LEU A 53 1.57 2.76 13.33
C LEU A 53 0.60 3.84 12.81
N HIS A 54 -0.28 4.35 13.68
CA HIS A 54 -1.23 5.40 13.34
C HIS A 54 -1.46 6.37 14.51
N GLY A 55 -2.24 7.42 14.27
CA GLY A 55 -2.39 8.52 15.22
C GLY A 55 -3.11 8.19 16.52
N ASP A 56 -3.88 7.07 16.57
CA ASP A 56 -4.62 6.69 17.79
C ASP A 56 -3.75 5.91 18.81
N LEU A 57 -2.53 5.52 18.42
CA LEU A 57 -1.61 4.88 19.34
C LEU A 57 -1.11 5.86 20.39
N SER A 58 -1.07 5.44 21.65
CA SER A 58 -0.38 6.16 22.71
C SER A 58 1.12 6.27 22.42
N GLN A 59 1.80 7.24 23.04
CA GLN A 59 3.24 7.41 22.86
C GLN A 59 4.00 6.13 23.25
N PHE A 60 3.62 5.47 24.33
CA PHE A 60 4.20 4.21 24.77
C PHE A 60 4.07 3.10 23.70
N GLN A 61 2.89 2.96 23.08
CA GLN A 61 2.68 1.98 22.01
C GLN A 61 3.52 2.32 20.79
N ARG A 62 3.60 3.59 20.39
CA ARG A 62 4.44 4.05 19.27
C ARG A 62 5.91 3.72 19.51
N ASP A 63 6.43 4.00 20.71
CA ASP A 63 7.81 3.70 21.07
C ASP A 63 8.08 2.19 21.07
N THR A 64 7.13 1.38 21.52
CA THR A 64 7.20 -0.07 21.49
C THR A 64 7.30 -0.59 20.06
N VAL A 65 6.41 -0.17 19.16
CA VAL A 65 6.41 -0.55 17.73
C VAL A 65 7.73 -0.12 17.08
N MET A 66 8.18 1.09 17.33
CA MET A 66 9.42 1.60 16.77
C MET A 66 10.66 0.83 17.26
N ASN A 67 10.67 0.40 18.52
CA ASN A 67 11.76 -0.41 19.06
C ASN A 67 11.77 -1.82 18.45
N LEU A 68 10.60 -2.44 18.23
CA LEU A 68 10.47 -3.72 17.52
C LEU A 68 11.02 -3.60 16.09
N PHE A 69 10.65 -2.53 15.37
CA PHE A 69 11.11 -2.30 14.01
C PHE A 69 12.61 -2.02 13.92
N ARG A 70 13.16 -1.18 14.83
CA ARG A 70 14.60 -0.87 14.86
C ARG A 70 15.46 -2.08 15.24
N SER A 71 14.99 -2.94 16.14
CA SER A 71 15.69 -4.16 16.55
C SER A 71 15.59 -5.31 15.54
N GLY A 72 14.83 -5.15 14.44
CA GLY A 72 14.64 -6.20 13.44
C GLY A 72 13.66 -7.31 13.86
N ARG A 73 12.98 -7.17 15.02
CA ARG A 73 11.92 -8.11 15.45
C ARG A 73 10.59 -7.88 14.76
N CYS A 74 10.47 -6.80 14.01
CA CYS A 74 9.38 -6.50 13.09
C CYS A 74 9.99 -6.13 11.76
N ALA A 75 9.72 -6.90 10.72
CA ALA A 75 10.23 -6.69 9.38
C ALA A 75 9.37 -5.70 8.58
N ILE A 76 8.08 -5.58 8.92
CA ILE A 76 7.08 -4.82 8.16
C ILE A 76 6.42 -3.79 9.07
N LEU A 77 6.63 -2.50 8.79
CA LEU A 77 5.92 -1.42 9.46
C LEU A 77 4.81 -0.90 8.55
N ILE A 78 3.57 -0.88 9.05
CA ILE A 78 2.40 -0.37 8.33
C ILE A 78 2.01 0.96 8.93
N ALA A 79 1.91 2.02 8.13
CA ALA A 79 1.69 3.36 8.68
C ALA A 79 0.77 4.23 7.80
N THR A 80 0.12 5.21 8.44
CA THR A 80 -0.45 6.36 7.74
C THR A 80 0.63 7.44 7.53
N ASP A 81 0.42 8.33 6.55
CA ASP A 81 1.36 9.44 6.28
C ASP A 81 1.62 10.30 7.51
N VAL A 82 0.56 10.64 8.23
CA VAL A 82 0.65 11.47 9.44
C VAL A 82 1.50 10.80 10.52
N ALA A 83 1.30 9.51 10.74
CA ALA A 83 2.06 8.76 11.74
C ALA A 83 3.53 8.55 11.34
N ALA A 84 3.79 8.44 10.05
CA ALA A 84 5.13 8.30 9.50
C ALA A 84 5.93 9.61 9.47
N ARG A 85 5.28 10.77 9.68
CA ARG A 85 5.97 12.05 9.87
C ARG A 85 6.63 12.10 11.25
N GLY A 86 7.87 12.58 11.29
CA GLY A 86 8.62 12.74 12.54
C GLY A 86 9.17 11.44 13.14
N ILE A 87 8.97 10.29 12.48
CA ILE A 87 9.67 9.07 12.85
C ILE A 87 10.91 8.89 11.97
N ASP A 88 12.00 8.57 12.63
CA ASP A 88 13.25 8.24 11.94
C ASP A 88 13.18 6.79 11.43
N VAL A 89 12.37 6.61 10.36
CA VAL A 89 12.31 5.39 9.56
C VAL A 89 12.83 5.74 8.19
N SER A 90 14.10 5.48 7.98
CA SER A 90 14.78 5.72 6.71
C SER A 90 15.68 4.54 6.37
N GLY A 91 16.00 4.38 5.10
CA GLY A 91 16.88 3.30 4.64
C GLY A 91 16.24 1.92 4.71
N VAL A 92 14.90 1.84 4.61
CA VAL A 92 14.21 0.55 4.40
C VAL A 92 14.50 0.03 2.98
N ASP A 93 14.50 -1.29 2.82
CA ASP A 93 14.80 -1.92 1.53
C ASP A 93 13.65 -1.72 0.53
N ALA A 94 12.42 -1.70 1.04
CA ALA A 94 11.23 -1.52 0.22
C ALA A 94 10.18 -0.60 0.85
N VAL A 95 9.52 0.18 0.01
CA VAL A 95 8.31 0.94 0.31
C VAL A 95 7.16 0.43 -0.54
N PHE A 96 6.07 0.06 0.11
CA PHE A 96 4.84 -0.32 -0.56
C PHE A 96 3.78 0.75 -0.33
N ASN A 97 3.29 1.37 -1.38
CA ASN A 97 2.10 2.21 -1.32
C ASN A 97 0.88 1.30 -1.58
N TYR A 98 0.27 0.78 -0.53
CA TYR A 98 -0.97 0.01 -0.65
C TYR A 98 -2.10 0.86 -1.21
N ASP A 99 -2.18 2.10 -0.73
CA ASP A 99 -3.05 3.12 -1.29
C ASP A 99 -2.22 4.23 -1.95
N VAL A 100 -2.66 4.68 -3.13
CA VAL A 100 -2.09 5.88 -3.74
C VAL A 100 -2.42 7.07 -2.85
N PRO A 101 -1.45 7.89 -2.44
CA PRO A 101 -1.71 9.05 -1.59
C PRO A 101 -2.64 10.05 -2.29
N GLU A 102 -3.34 10.85 -1.49
CA GLU A 102 -4.20 11.91 -2.02
C GLU A 102 -3.37 13.06 -2.58
N ASP A 103 -2.33 13.46 -1.87
CA ASP A 103 -1.41 14.52 -2.26
C ASP A 103 -0.08 13.96 -2.79
N ILE A 104 0.43 14.61 -3.84
CA ILE A 104 1.67 14.20 -4.51
C ILE A 104 2.88 14.37 -3.58
N GLU A 105 2.86 15.37 -2.72
CA GLU A 105 3.92 15.60 -1.72
C GLU A 105 4.14 14.37 -0.83
N TYR A 106 3.04 13.74 -0.38
CA TYR A 106 3.14 12.49 0.38
C TYR A 106 3.77 11.37 -0.42
N TYR A 107 3.51 11.28 -1.72
CA TYR A 107 4.15 10.26 -2.55
C TYR A 107 5.67 10.39 -2.52
N VAL A 108 6.21 11.59 -2.70
CA VAL A 108 7.65 11.84 -2.65
C VAL A 108 8.22 11.53 -1.26
N HIS A 109 7.52 11.95 -0.18
CA HIS A 109 7.94 11.66 1.18
C HIS A 109 7.93 10.16 1.50
N ARG A 110 6.97 9.39 0.97
CA ARG A 110 6.90 7.94 1.14
C ARG A 110 8.06 7.24 0.46
N ILE A 111 8.30 7.51 -0.82
CA ILE A 111 9.39 6.88 -1.56
C ILE A 111 10.77 7.30 -1.03
N GLY A 112 10.89 8.51 -0.49
CA GLY A 112 12.11 8.98 0.17
C GLY A 112 12.48 8.25 1.47
N ARG A 113 11.72 7.23 1.91
CA ARG A 113 12.09 6.35 3.03
C ARG A 113 13.01 5.22 2.61
N THR A 114 13.13 4.94 1.33
CA THR A 114 14.06 3.96 0.76
C THR A 114 15.12 4.64 -0.12
N GLY A 115 16.14 3.93 -0.55
CA GLY A 115 17.16 4.43 -1.48
C GLY A 115 18.07 5.52 -0.91
N ARG A 116 18.40 5.50 0.39
CA ARG A 116 19.29 6.48 1.04
C ARG A 116 20.70 5.96 1.22
N ALA A 117 21.66 6.90 1.35
CA ALA A 117 23.07 6.60 1.61
C ALA A 117 23.72 5.67 0.55
N GLY A 118 23.39 5.87 -0.73
CA GLY A 118 23.97 5.09 -1.82
C GLY A 118 23.45 3.65 -1.97
N ARG A 119 22.43 3.28 -1.18
CA ARG A 119 21.76 1.97 -1.32
C ARG A 119 20.62 2.06 -2.32
N GLU A 120 20.48 1.02 -3.14
CA GLU A 120 19.29 0.88 -3.99
C GLU A 120 18.06 0.62 -3.13
N GLY A 121 16.96 1.34 -3.43
CA GLY A 121 15.69 1.18 -2.76
C GLY A 121 14.58 0.84 -3.74
N LYS A 122 13.61 0.05 -3.30
CA LYS A 122 12.47 -0.33 -4.13
C LYS A 122 11.21 0.37 -3.64
N SER A 123 10.51 1.06 -4.55
CA SER A 123 9.17 1.60 -4.28
C SER A 123 8.16 0.97 -5.22
N MET A 124 7.10 0.41 -4.64
CA MET A 124 6.03 -0.30 -5.34
C MET A 124 4.69 0.27 -4.95
N THR A 125 3.86 0.61 -5.94
CA THR A 125 2.55 1.21 -5.72
C THR A 125 1.46 0.31 -6.29
N LEU A 126 0.48 -0.08 -5.46
CA LEU A 126 -0.69 -0.83 -5.89
C LEU A 126 -1.78 0.12 -6.35
N VAL A 127 -2.22 -0.04 -7.58
CA VAL A 127 -3.14 0.88 -8.25
C VAL A 127 -4.38 0.14 -8.70
N SER A 128 -5.56 0.61 -8.33
CA SER A 128 -6.83 0.03 -8.74
C SER A 128 -7.71 1.05 -9.47
N GLY A 129 -8.42 0.60 -10.49
CA GLY A 129 -9.40 1.40 -11.19
C GLY A 129 -8.86 2.75 -11.66
N ARG A 130 -9.48 3.84 -11.18
CA ARG A 130 -9.14 5.20 -11.59
C ARG A 130 -7.88 5.77 -10.94
N GLU A 131 -7.28 5.09 -9.97
CA GLU A 131 -6.06 5.56 -9.31
C GLU A 131 -4.88 5.70 -10.28
N VAL A 132 -4.93 5.01 -11.44
CA VAL A 132 -3.92 5.16 -12.51
C VAL A 132 -3.78 6.61 -12.99
N PHE A 133 -4.82 7.43 -12.90
CA PHE A 133 -4.74 8.85 -13.25
C PHE A 133 -3.89 9.64 -12.25
N LYS A 134 -3.97 9.29 -10.95
CA LYS A 134 -3.10 9.87 -9.92
C LYS A 134 -1.62 9.58 -10.20
N ILE A 135 -1.29 8.36 -10.68
CA ILE A 135 0.08 8.05 -11.08
C ILE A 135 0.57 8.96 -12.20
N ARG A 136 -0.26 9.21 -13.23
CA ARG A 136 0.09 10.13 -14.32
C ARG A 136 0.27 11.57 -13.85
N ASP A 137 -0.54 12.02 -12.88
CA ASP A 137 -0.38 13.35 -12.28
C ASP A 137 0.92 13.44 -11.48
N ILE A 138 1.29 12.38 -10.73
CA ILE A 138 2.58 12.28 -10.04
C ILE A 138 3.73 12.35 -11.04
N GLU A 139 3.70 11.56 -12.12
CA GLU A 139 4.72 11.59 -13.17
C GLU A 139 4.91 12.97 -13.77
N ARG A 140 3.81 13.66 -14.07
CA ARG A 140 3.81 15.00 -14.66
C ARG A 140 4.41 16.05 -13.72
N ILE A 141 4.04 16.02 -12.42
CA ILE A 141 4.46 17.05 -11.46
C ILE A 141 5.87 16.78 -10.94
N CYS A 142 6.23 15.51 -10.73
CA CYS A 142 7.57 15.14 -10.28
C CYS A 142 8.57 15.01 -11.43
N HIS A 143 8.17 15.26 -12.69
CA HIS A 143 9.00 15.11 -13.89
C HIS A 143 9.75 13.77 -13.93
N THR A 144 9.06 12.70 -13.55
CA THR A 144 9.62 11.35 -13.48
C THR A 144 8.72 10.36 -14.22
N LYS A 145 9.26 9.20 -14.56
CA LYS A 145 8.48 8.10 -15.12
C LYS A 145 8.40 6.96 -14.10
N ILE A 146 7.19 6.48 -13.84
CA ILE A 146 6.94 5.37 -12.94
C ILE A 146 6.59 4.15 -13.80
N GLU A 147 7.44 3.15 -13.78
CA GLU A 147 7.29 1.96 -14.62
C GLU A 147 6.09 1.11 -14.18
N GLU A 148 5.23 0.76 -15.13
CA GLU A 148 4.17 -0.24 -14.91
C GLU A 148 4.79 -1.63 -14.99
N LYS A 149 4.59 -2.44 -13.94
CA LYS A 149 5.08 -3.82 -13.88
C LYS A 149 3.94 -4.80 -13.70
N LYS A 150 4.16 -6.02 -14.19
CA LYS A 150 3.29 -7.15 -13.92
C LYS A 150 3.64 -7.77 -12.58
N LEU A 151 2.61 -8.32 -11.91
CA LEU A 151 2.85 -9.10 -10.70
C LEU A 151 3.73 -10.32 -11.00
N PRO A 152 4.62 -10.70 -10.08
CA PRO A 152 5.30 -11.98 -10.16
C PRO A 152 4.28 -13.13 -10.19
N THR A 153 4.55 -14.15 -10.99
CA THR A 153 3.72 -15.37 -11.03
C THR A 153 3.94 -16.22 -9.78
N GLY A 154 3.04 -17.17 -9.49
CA GLY A 154 3.24 -18.16 -8.42
C GLY A 154 4.59 -18.89 -8.58
N LYS A 155 4.92 -19.28 -9.80
CA LYS A 155 6.20 -19.94 -10.14
C LYS A 155 7.43 -19.07 -9.84
N ASP A 156 7.35 -17.77 -10.09
CA ASP A 156 8.45 -16.84 -9.77
C ASP A 156 8.68 -16.79 -8.26
N ILE A 157 7.60 -16.79 -7.47
CA ILE A 157 7.69 -16.78 -6.01
C ILE A 157 8.28 -18.07 -5.49
N VAL A 158 7.79 -19.23 -5.95
CA VAL A 158 8.33 -20.54 -5.58
C VAL A 158 9.83 -20.59 -5.87
N LYS A 159 10.27 -20.12 -7.05
CA LYS A 159 11.69 -20.07 -7.41
C LYS A 159 12.51 -19.19 -6.46
N VAL A 160 11.98 -18.02 -6.07
CA VAL A 160 12.68 -17.11 -5.15
C VAL A 160 12.72 -17.71 -3.74
N LYS A 161 11.61 -18.24 -3.24
CA LYS A 161 11.55 -18.89 -1.91
C LYS A 161 12.50 -20.10 -1.85
N PHE A 162 12.49 -20.95 -2.88
CA PHE A 162 13.41 -22.08 -2.98
C PHE A 162 14.87 -21.62 -2.88
N ARG A 163 15.26 -20.65 -3.70
CA ARG A 163 16.64 -20.13 -3.69
C ARG A 163 17.02 -19.58 -2.33
N HIS A 164 16.14 -18.77 -1.71
CA HIS A 164 16.38 -18.19 -0.39
C HIS A 164 16.52 -19.27 0.70
N SER A 165 15.64 -20.29 0.68
CA SER A 165 15.71 -21.40 1.65
C SER A 165 17.01 -22.17 1.53
N VAL A 166 17.47 -22.44 0.30
CA VAL A 166 18.76 -23.10 0.03
C VAL A 166 19.92 -22.22 0.50
N ASP A 167 19.94 -20.94 0.10
CA ASP A 167 21.03 -20.02 0.47
C ASP A 167 21.12 -19.83 1.99
N SER A 168 19.96 -19.72 2.68
CA SER A 168 19.88 -19.63 4.16
C SER A 168 20.38 -20.92 4.84
N ALA A 169 19.98 -22.08 4.32
CA ALA A 169 20.44 -23.37 4.85
C ALA A 169 21.97 -23.55 4.67
N LEU A 170 22.49 -23.17 3.52
CA LEU A 170 23.95 -23.23 3.25
C LEU A 170 24.72 -22.26 4.13
N GLU A 171 24.18 -21.05 4.42
CA GLU A 171 24.82 -20.10 5.33
C GLU A 171 24.84 -20.64 6.77
N ALA A 172 23.71 -21.17 7.25
CA ALA A 172 23.63 -21.79 8.58
C ALA A 172 24.55 -23.01 8.74
N ALA A 173 24.86 -23.69 7.65
CA ALA A 173 25.71 -24.88 7.65
C ALA A 173 27.22 -24.58 7.63
N LYS A 174 27.64 -23.35 7.26
CA LYS A 174 29.07 -22.99 7.05
C LYS A 174 29.96 -23.27 8.26
N ASP A 175 29.46 -22.97 9.46
CA ASP A 175 30.25 -23.02 10.70
C ASP A 175 29.87 -24.24 11.59
N GLN A 176 29.05 -25.18 11.08
CA GLN A 176 28.54 -26.32 11.85
C GLN A 176 29.17 -27.63 11.40
N ASN A 177 29.52 -28.44 12.40
CA ASN A 177 29.86 -29.86 12.12
C ASN A 177 28.55 -30.64 11.95
N LEU A 178 28.20 -30.95 10.69
CA LEU A 178 26.94 -31.64 10.36
C LEU A 178 27.08 -33.17 10.32
N GLU A 179 28.26 -33.77 10.58
CA GLU A 179 28.48 -35.21 10.47
C GLU A 179 27.52 -36.04 11.34
N GLY A 180 27.30 -35.64 12.60
CA GLY A 180 26.34 -36.30 13.47
C GLY A 180 24.88 -36.23 13.00
N LEU A 181 24.52 -35.16 12.29
CA LEU A 181 23.19 -34.98 11.71
C LEU A 181 23.03 -35.82 10.43
N LYS A 182 24.07 -35.88 9.59
CA LYS A 182 24.07 -36.70 8.37
C LYS A 182 23.85 -38.18 8.73
N ASN A 183 24.63 -38.73 9.68
CA ASN A 183 24.48 -40.11 10.10
C ASN A 183 23.08 -40.44 10.64
N ARG A 184 22.43 -39.47 11.32
CA ARG A 184 21.03 -39.65 11.79
C ARG A 184 20.05 -39.64 10.61
N ILE A 185 20.27 -38.77 9.64
CA ILE A 185 19.44 -38.70 8.43
C ILE A 185 19.53 -40.02 7.65
N GLU A 186 20.75 -40.52 7.41
CA GLU A 186 20.97 -41.80 6.74
C GLU A 186 20.21 -42.93 7.48
N SER A 187 20.37 -43.02 8.82
CA SER A 187 19.69 -44.07 9.62
C SER A 187 18.15 -43.98 9.51
N VAL A 188 17.58 -42.80 9.53
CA VAL A 188 16.11 -42.60 9.39
C VAL A 188 15.65 -42.91 7.96
N CYS A 189 16.41 -42.51 6.95
CA CYS A 189 16.10 -42.81 5.56
C CYS A 189 16.10 -44.30 5.28
N ASP A 190 17.08 -45.03 5.81
CA ASP A 190 17.16 -46.49 5.71
C ASP A 190 15.97 -47.16 6.41
N GLU A 191 15.64 -46.72 7.63
CA GLU A 191 14.52 -47.28 8.42
C GLU A 191 13.18 -47.07 7.71
N MET A 192 12.97 -45.88 7.11
CA MET A 192 11.71 -45.49 6.46
C MET A 192 11.65 -45.90 4.97
N GLY A 193 12.74 -46.35 4.40
CA GLY A 193 12.83 -46.71 2.96
C GLY A 193 12.65 -45.54 2.01
N ILE A 194 13.10 -44.34 2.42
CA ILE A 194 13.03 -43.10 1.61
C ILE A 194 14.44 -42.63 1.26
N SER A 195 14.59 -41.89 0.14
CA SER A 195 15.88 -41.28 -0.19
C SER A 195 16.12 -40.00 0.58
N GLU A 196 17.40 -39.65 0.82
CA GLU A 196 17.79 -38.35 1.40
C GLU A 196 17.29 -37.19 0.55
N LEU A 197 17.20 -37.37 -0.78
CA LEU A 197 16.67 -36.38 -1.70
C LEU A 197 15.16 -36.13 -1.48
N ASP A 198 14.38 -37.19 -1.26
CA ASP A 198 12.96 -37.08 -0.97
C ASP A 198 12.72 -36.38 0.38
N LEU A 199 13.53 -36.71 1.39
CA LEU A 199 13.49 -36.06 2.70
C LEU A 199 13.85 -34.56 2.56
N ALA A 200 14.91 -34.24 1.82
CA ALA A 200 15.32 -32.85 1.57
C ALA A 200 14.23 -32.07 0.82
N ALA A 201 13.60 -32.68 -0.20
CA ALA A 201 12.49 -32.09 -0.93
C ALA A 201 11.27 -31.82 -0.03
N ALA A 202 10.92 -32.75 0.86
CA ALA A 202 9.83 -32.60 1.81
C ALA A 202 10.09 -31.47 2.82
N LEU A 203 11.30 -31.38 3.37
CA LEU A 203 11.71 -30.31 4.29
C LEU A 203 11.69 -28.94 3.62
N LEU A 204 12.17 -28.83 2.37
CA LEU A 204 12.10 -27.60 1.60
C LEU A 204 10.65 -27.21 1.29
N TYR A 205 9.81 -28.15 0.87
CA TYR A 205 8.39 -27.92 0.64
C TYR A 205 7.70 -27.37 1.90
N GLN A 206 7.96 -27.97 3.06
CA GLN A 206 7.44 -27.50 4.34
C GLN A 206 7.88 -26.05 4.66
N SER A 207 9.13 -25.69 4.35
CA SER A 207 9.67 -24.35 4.61
C SER A 207 9.14 -23.27 3.65
N MET A 208 8.82 -23.64 2.40
CA MET A 208 8.38 -22.70 1.37
C MET A 208 6.88 -22.41 1.42
N GLY A 209 6.07 -23.34 1.96
CA GLY A 209 4.61 -23.27 1.91
C GLY A 209 4.04 -23.53 0.51
N GLU A 210 2.74 -23.38 0.39
CA GLU A 210 2.02 -23.62 -0.87
C GLU A 210 2.31 -22.56 -1.94
N GLU A 211 2.16 -22.96 -3.21
CA GLU A 211 2.23 -22.02 -4.33
C GLU A 211 1.05 -21.04 -4.25
N PRO A 212 1.28 -19.71 -4.35
CA PRO A 212 0.20 -18.73 -4.30
C PRO A 212 -0.74 -18.87 -5.49
N GLU A 213 -2.06 -18.75 -5.21
CA GLU A 213 -3.08 -18.76 -6.26
C GLU A 213 -2.83 -17.67 -7.32
N GLU A 214 -3.18 -17.96 -8.58
CA GLU A 214 -3.07 -17.00 -9.68
C GLU A 214 -3.98 -15.79 -9.42
N ILE A 215 -3.43 -14.58 -9.60
CA ILE A 215 -4.18 -13.32 -9.55
C ILE A 215 -4.44 -12.86 -10.96
N GLU A 216 -5.71 -12.70 -11.33
CA GLU A 216 -6.08 -12.17 -12.64
C GLU A 216 -5.67 -10.69 -12.76
N GLU A 217 -4.96 -10.34 -13.83
CA GLU A 217 -4.66 -8.95 -14.16
C GLU A 217 -5.97 -8.23 -14.52
N GLU A 218 -6.26 -7.11 -13.87
CA GLU A 218 -7.43 -6.29 -14.20
C GLU A 218 -7.23 -5.66 -15.58
N ARG A 219 -7.92 -6.20 -16.61
CA ARG A 219 -7.92 -5.64 -17.96
C ARG A 219 -8.89 -4.47 -18.01
N PHE A 220 -8.42 -3.27 -17.73
CA PHE A 220 -9.20 -2.06 -18.02
C PHE A 220 -9.24 -1.80 -19.52
N TYR A 221 -10.38 -2.11 -20.15
CA TYR A 221 -10.67 -1.61 -21.48
C TYR A 221 -10.85 -0.09 -21.39
N TYR A 222 -9.86 0.66 -21.87
CA TYR A 222 -10.03 2.07 -22.16
C TYR A 222 -11.01 2.20 -23.31
N ASP A 223 -12.25 2.54 -23.01
CA ASP A 223 -13.21 2.95 -24.03
C ASP A 223 -12.79 4.33 -24.59
N ARG A 224 -11.94 4.29 -25.62
CA ARG A 224 -11.51 5.47 -26.38
C ARG A 224 -12.69 6.21 -27.04
N ASN A 225 -13.86 5.56 -27.15
CA ASN A 225 -15.02 6.08 -27.86
C ASN A 225 -15.87 7.05 -27.05
N ARG A 226 -15.72 7.12 -25.71
CA ARG A 226 -16.48 8.06 -24.87
C ARG A 226 -16.13 9.53 -25.07
N ARG A 227 -14.95 9.86 -25.65
CA ARG A 227 -14.58 11.24 -25.97
C ARG A 227 -15.18 11.76 -27.28
N GLN A 228 -15.55 10.90 -28.21
CA GLN A 228 -16.16 11.32 -29.48
C GLN A 228 -17.67 11.60 -29.35
N ASP A 229 -18.35 11.00 -28.37
CA ASP A 229 -19.80 11.20 -28.19
C ASP A 229 -20.14 12.50 -27.44
N ASN A 230 -19.24 13.02 -26.57
CA ASN A 230 -19.45 14.31 -25.91
C ASN A 230 -19.17 15.49 -26.86
N SER A 231 -18.23 15.37 -27.80
CA SER A 231 -17.97 16.43 -28.78
C SER A 231 -19.07 16.52 -29.87
N ARG A 232 -19.82 15.42 -30.08
CA ARG A 232 -20.99 15.45 -30.99
C ARG A 232 -22.28 15.97 -30.34
N ARG A 233 -22.37 16.03 -29.00
CA ARG A 233 -23.52 16.61 -28.29
C ARG A 233 -23.42 18.12 -28.10
N GLU A 234 -22.22 18.69 -28.06
CA GLU A 234 -22.01 20.14 -27.97
C GLU A 234 -22.10 20.88 -29.32
N GLY A 235 -22.09 20.15 -30.46
CA GLY A 235 -22.14 20.73 -31.81
C GLY A 235 -23.54 20.83 -32.44
N LYS A 236 -24.63 20.45 -31.74
CA LYS A 236 -26.01 20.48 -32.29
C LYS A 236 -26.98 21.35 -31.48
N GLY A 237 -26.58 22.51 -31.02
CA GLY A 237 -27.41 23.44 -30.26
C GLY A 237 -27.22 24.87 -30.68
N GLY A 238 -27.33 25.15 -31.95
CA GLY A 238 -27.32 26.54 -32.43
C GLY A 238 -28.07 26.65 -33.72
N TYR A 239 -29.35 26.97 -33.66
CA TYR A 239 -30.07 27.88 -34.56
C TYR A 239 -31.59 27.78 -34.24
N GLY A 240 -32.14 28.93 -33.83
CA GLY A 240 -33.57 29.23 -34.03
C GLY A 240 -34.48 29.19 -32.82
N ARG A 241 -34.63 30.33 -32.17
CA ARG A 241 -35.92 30.97 -31.91
C ARG A 241 -35.78 32.29 -31.18
N GLU A 242 -35.67 33.35 -31.94
CA GLU A 242 -36.20 34.65 -31.51
C GLU A 242 -37.73 34.53 -31.37
N SER A 243 -38.24 34.98 -30.29
CA SER A 243 -39.40 35.85 -30.12
C SER A 243 -40.19 35.49 -28.84
N ARG A 244 -40.61 36.59 -28.21
CA ARG A 244 -41.64 36.69 -27.17
C ARG A 244 -41.23 36.33 -25.75
N TYR A 245 -40.82 37.39 -25.01
CA TYR A 245 -41.50 37.75 -23.75
C TYR A 245 -41.14 39.21 -23.40
N ARG A 246 -42.06 40.07 -23.83
CA ARG A 246 -42.23 41.42 -23.30
C ARG A 246 -43.18 41.30 -22.10
N GLY A 247 -42.81 41.87 -20.95
CA GLY A 247 -43.77 42.26 -19.92
C GLY A 247 -43.81 41.38 -18.66
N LYS A 248 -43.12 41.86 -17.64
CA LYS A 248 -43.60 42.05 -16.26
C LYS A 248 -42.47 42.58 -15.37
N GLU A 249 -42.22 43.88 -15.52
CA GLU A 249 -41.75 44.70 -14.39
C GLU A 249 -42.93 44.97 -13.47
N SER A 250 -42.62 45.03 -12.21
CA SER A 250 -43.31 45.57 -11.05
C SER A 250 -43.71 44.53 -10.03
N ARG A 251 -43.19 44.79 -8.87
CA ARG A 251 -43.56 44.37 -7.51
C ARG A 251 -42.44 43.51 -6.86
N TYR A 252 -41.53 44.24 -6.22
CA TYR A 252 -41.01 43.96 -4.86
C TYR A 252 -39.99 45.07 -4.53
N ARG A 253 -40.59 46.25 -4.26
CA ARG A 253 -39.94 47.31 -3.48
C ARG A 253 -40.95 47.58 -2.40
N ASP A 254 -40.61 47.15 -1.16
CA ASP A 254 -41.06 47.65 0.12
C ASP A 254 -40.97 46.52 1.17
N GLN A 255 -39.88 46.50 1.86
CA GLN A 255 -39.76 46.07 3.26
C GLN A 255 -38.34 46.29 3.74
N LYS A 256 -37.91 47.53 3.77
CA LYS A 256 -36.84 48.00 4.66
C LYS A 256 -37.40 49.20 5.41
N GLY A 257 -37.69 49.03 6.68
CA GLY A 257 -38.04 50.13 7.55
C GLY A 257 -38.93 49.68 8.66
N ARG A 258 -38.37 49.44 9.81
CA ARG A 258 -38.90 49.51 11.19
C ARG A 258 -38.43 48.34 12.05
N SER A 259 -37.38 48.62 12.76
CA SER A 259 -37.36 48.63 14.25
C SER A 259 -35.95 48.92 14.75
N ARG A 260 -35.68 50.22 14.83
CA ARG A 260 -34.77 50.78 15.84
C ARG A 260 -35.63 51.24 16.98
N ALA A 261 -35.11 51.15 18.21
CA ALA A 261 -35.53 51.71 19.47
C ALA A 261 -36.28 50.77 20.40
N ARG A 262 -35.53 50.35 21.41
CA ARG A 262 -35.82 50.47 22.87
C ARG A 262 -34.68 49.79 23.59
N GLU A 263 -33.74 50.59 24.12
CA GLU A 263 -33.64 51.05 25.51
C GLU A 263 -33.21 49.90 26.41
N ASP A 264 -31.92 49.85 26.84
CA ASP A 264 -31.28 50.67 27.91
C ASP A 264 -32.09 50.68 29.18
N GLN A 265 -31.54 50.11 30.18
CA GLN A 265 -31.64 50.31 31.62
C GLN A 265 -31.54 48.99 32.43
N GLY A 266 -30.51 48.94 33.17
CA GLY A 266 -30.42 48.90 34.62
C GLY A 266 -30.24 47.42 35.07
N ASP A 267 -29.49 47.06 35.99
CA ASP A 267 -28.88 47.69 37.13
C ASP A 267 -28.05 46.62 37.88
N ARG A 268 -26.94 47.02 38.37
CA ARG A 268 -26.23 46.62 39.59
C ARG A 268 -26.70 45.37 40.39
N GLY A 269 -25.72 44.60 40.81
CA GLY A 269 -25.65 44.28 42.22
C GLY A 269 -25.26 42.85 42.58
N HIS A 270 -24.12 42.78 43.21
CA HIS A 270 -23.75 41.91 44.35
C HIS A 270 -23.92 40.37 44.21
N TYR A 271 -22.92 39.62 44.29
CA TYR A 271 -21.97 39.19 45.32
C TYR A 271 -20.80 38.44 44.70
#